data_2ce871dc2f5b22db9ab9d8d1fe42ba54
#
_entry.id   2ce871dc2f5b22db9ab9d8d1fe42ba54
#
_cell.length_a   1.000
_cell.length_b   1.000
_cell.length_c   1.000
_cell.angle_alpha   90.00
_cell.angle_beta   90.00
_cell.angle_gamma   90.00
#
_symmetry.space_group_name_H-M   'P 1'
#
loop_
_entity.id
_entity.type
_entity.pdbx_description
1 polymer ?
#
loop_
_entity_poly.entity_id
_entity_poly.type
_entity_poly.pdbx_seq_one_letter_code
_entity_poly.pdbx_strand_id
1 'polypeptide(L)'
;MNPDPRLHHTAKRIKPNSLEKVIEMFEIFGCKVSYQPSGMRWAMVDQEGLNFDIQLIEVEGKQLEDDTRRSSQISFISENPTEHIEKVRAWAESEGLKFLQNSWNEHEFYFDLPDLFVDWVIEVMHVSVVGE
;
A
#
# COMPACT_ATOMS: atom_id res chain seq x y z
N MET A 1 11.37 6.00 -25.77
CA MET A 1 12.42 5.01 -25.47
C MET A 1 12.62 4.92 -23.96
N ASN A 2 12.62 3.73 -23.42
CA ASN A 2 12.85 3.53 -22.00
C ASN A 2 14.33 3.63 -21.67
N PRO A 3 14.69 4.22 -20.52
CA PRO A 3 16.08 4.20 -20.05
C PRO A 3 16.58 2.76 -19.85
N ASP A 4 17.89 2.58 -19.90
CA ASP A 4 18.56 1.34 -19.57
C ASP A 4 19.78 1.67 -18.72
N PRO A 5 19.83 1.36 -17.40
CA PRO A 5 18.75 0.68 -16.65
C PRO A 5 17.55 1.58 -16.37
N ARG A 6 16.40 0.96 -16.14
CA ARG A 6 15.14 1.63 -15.84
C ARG A 6 14.65 1.23 -14.45
N LEU A 7 14.17 2.20 -13.70
CA LEU A 7 13.47 1.88 -12.44
C LEU A 7 12.23 1.05 -12.77
N HIS A 8 12.05 -0.06 -12.09
CA HIS A 8 10.97 -1.00 -12.39
C HIS A 8 10.01 -1.17 -11.22
N HIS A 9 10.52 -1.47 -10.03
CA HIS A 9 9.63 -1.72 -8.89
C HIS A 9 10.35 -1.49 -7.56
N THR A 10 9.54 -1.40 -6.51
CA THR A 10 9.95 -1.50 -5.12
C THR A 10 9.20 -2.65 -4.48
N ALA A 11 9.80 -3.30 -3.50
CA ALA A 11 9.18 -4.43 -2.83
C ALA A 11 8.73 -4.06 -1.43
N LYS A 12 7.56 -4.58 -1.04
CA LYS A 12 7.01 -4.43 0.31
C LYS A 12 6.64 -5.79 0.86
N ARG A 13 6.99 -6.02 2.12
CA ARG A 13 6.77 -7.30 2.79
C ARG A 13 5.41 -7.38 3.44
N ILE A 14 4.74 -8.49 3.24
CA ILE A 14 3.41 -8.75 3.80
C ILE A 14 3.42 -10.09 4.52
N LYS A 15 2.45 -10.29 5.38
CA LYS A 15 2.36 -11.51 6.18
C LYS A 15 1.98 -12.72 5.32
N PRO A 16 2.31 -13.93 5.77
CA PRO A 16 1.88 -15.14 5.06
C PRO A 16 0.38 -15.20 4.87
N ASN A 17 -0.06 -15.72 3.73
CA ASN A 17 -1.48 -15.89 3.37
C ASN A 17 -2.26 -14.59 3.25
N SER A 18 -1.60 -13.46 3.07
CA SER A 18 -2.25 -12.15 2.99
C SER A 18 -2.27 -11.54 1.59
N LEU A 19 -1.60 -12.16 0.61
CA LEU A 19 -1.42 -11.58 -0.71
C LEU A 19 -2.74 -11.12 -1.36
N GLU A 20 -3.74 -12.00 -1.36
CA GLU A 20 -5.03 -11.70 -1.98
C GLU A 20 -5.72 -10.51 -1.32
N LYS A 21 -5.66 -10.43 0.00
CA LYS A 21 -6.24 -9.31 0.75
C LYS A 21 -5.52 -7.99 0.46
N VAL A 22 -4.20 -8.03 0.39
CA VAL A 22 -3.42 -6.83 0.10
C VAL A 22 -3.70 -6.34 -1.31
N ILE A 23 -3.82 -7.25 -2.28
CA ILE A 23 -4.22 -6.90 -3.65
C ILE A 23 -5.59 -6.21 -3.65
N GLU A 24 -6.58 -6.77 -2.94
CA GLU A 24 -7.90 -6.15 -2.83
C GLU A 24 -7.83 -4.72 -2.28
N MET A 25 -7.01 -4.52 -1.25
CA MET A 25 -6.82 -3.19 -0.68
C MET A 25 -6.26 -2.21 -1.71
N PHE A 26 -5.26 -2.63 -2.49
CA PHE A 26 -4.68 -1.79 -3.53
C PHE A 26 -5.67 -1.50 -4.66
N GLU A 27 -6.61 -2.39 -4.92
CA GLU A 27 -7.67 -2.15 -5.90
C GLU A 27 -8.56 -0.96 -5.52
N ILE A 28 -8.72 -0.70 -4.22
CA ILE A 28 -9.46 0.48 -3.74
C ILE A 28 -8.79 1.77 -4.22
N PHE A 29 -7.47 1.74 -4.41
CA PHE A 29 -6.71 2.88 -4.91
C PHE A 29 -6.50 2.85 -6.42
N GLY A 30 -7.22 2.00 -7.12
CA GLY A 30 -7.14 1.92 -8.59
C GLY A 30 -5.92 1.15 -9.10
N CYS A 31 -5.27 0.37 -8.24
CA CYS A 31 -4.19 -0.50 -8.66
C CYS A 31 -4.74 -1.83 -9.15
N LYS A 32 -3.96 -2.50 -9.97
CA LYS A 32 -4.28 -3.85 -10.46
C LYS A 32 -3.00 -4.67 -10.51
N VAL A 33 -3.15 -5.99 -10.55
CA VAL A 33 -2.01 -6.89 -10.72
C VAL A 33 -1.41 -6.67 -12.11
N SER A 34 -0.13 -6.35 -12.16
CA SER A 34 0.63 -6.24 -13.42
C SER A 34 1.39 -7.52 -13.73
N TYR A 35 1.76 -8.29 -12.71
CA TYR A 35 2.44 -9.56 -12.89
C TYR A 35 2.29 -10.43 -11.66
N GLN A 36 1.96 -11.70 -11.86
CA GLN A 36 1.88 -12.68 -10.78
C GLN A 36 2.25 -14.05 -11.32
N PRO A 37 3.43 -14.57 -10.95
CA PRO A 37 3.83 -15.89 -11.43
C PRO A 37 3.03 -16.99 -10.75
N SER A 38 2.72 -18.03 -11.52
CA SER A 38 1.94 -19.17 -11.02
C SER A 38 2.65 -19.87 -9.88
N GLY A 39 1.92 -20.15 -8.81
CA GLY A 39 2.44 -20.90 -7.66
C GLY A 39 3.34 -20.13 -6.72
N MET A 40 3.56 -18.84 -6.97
CA MET A 40 4.36 -17.99 -6.11
C MET A 40 3.50 -17.11 -5.22
N ARG A 41 4.01 -16.81 -4.02
CA ARG A 41 3.29 -15.96 -3.07
C ARG A 41 3.81 -14.53 -3.11
N TRP A 42 3.92 -13.99 -4.32
CA TRP A 42 4.20 -12.58 -4.56
C TRP A 42 3.54 -12.13 -5.85
N ALA A 43 3.31 -10.84 -5.96
CA ALA A 43 2.72 -10.25 -7.14
C ALA A 43 3.19 -8.80 -7.26
N MET A 44 3.10 -8.25 -8.45
CA MET A 44 3.32 -6.82 -8.68
C MET A 44 1.99 -6.16 -8.99
N VAL A 45 1.80 -4.96 -8.44
CA VAL A 45 0.62 -4.13 -8.72
C VAL A 45 1.09 -2.76 -9.21
N ASP A 46 0.27 -2.14 -10.06
CA ASP A 46 0.52 -0.78 -10.54
C ASP A 46 -0.79 -0.02 -10.74
N GLN A 47 -0.69 1.29 -10.89
CA GLN A 47 -1.80 2.12 -11.35
C GLN A 47 -1.68 2.30 -12.85
N GLU A 48 -2.82 2.40 -13.52
CA GLU A 48 -2.84 2.63 -14.97
C GLU A 48 -2.10 3.92 -15.31
N GLY A 49 -1.27 3.85 -16.34
CA GLY A 49 -0.48 4.98 -16.82
C GLY A 49 0.87 5.16 -16.14
N LEU A 50 1.16 4.38 -15.10
CA LEU A 50 2.46 4.41 -14.44
C LEU A 50 3.31 3.23 -14.87
N ASN A 51 4.62 3.46 -15.04
CA ASN A 51 5.57 2.43 -15.39
C ASN A 51 6.44 2.03 -14.21
N PHE A 52 5.83 1.97 -13.03
CA PHE A 52 6.53 1.59 -11.82
C PHE A 52 5.61 0.72 -10.96
N ASP A 53 6.11 -0.43 -10.57
CA ASP A 53 5.33 -1.43 -9.84
C ASP A 53 5.67 -1.46 -8.36
N ILE A 54 4.72 -1.93 -7.57
CA ILE A 54 4.93 -2.30 -6.18
C ILE A 54 4.88 -3.82 -6.12
N GLN A 55 5.97 -4.46 -5.69
CA GLN A 55 6.00 -5.89 -5.49
C GLN A 55 5.57 -6.20 -4.06
N LEU A 56 4.59 -7.09 -3.93
CA LEU A 56 4.08 -7.54 -2.64
C LEU A 56 4.58 -8.96 -2.42
N ILE A 57 5.39 -9.17 -1.37
CA ILE A 57 6.03 -10.46 -1.12
C ILE A 57 5.62 -10.96 0.26
N GLU A 58 5.03 -12.16 0.31
CA GLU A 58 4.75 -12.82 1.59
C GLU A 58 6.05 -13.31 2.20
N VAL A 59 6.30 -12.90 3.45
CA VAL A 59 7.49 -13.33 4.18
C VAL A 59 7.09 -13.75 5.59
N GLU A 60 7.81 -14.75 6.11
CA GLU A 60 7.74 -15.07 7.51
C GLU A 60 8.71 -14.16 8.23
N GLY A 61 8.20 -13.29 9.08
CA GLY A 61 9.05 -12.35 9.75
C GLY A 61 8.31 -11.65 10.87
N LYS A 62 9.08 -11.15 11.80
CA LYS A 62 8.54 -10.39 12.91
C LYS A 62 8.20 -8.98 12.43
N GLN A 63 7.02 -8.52 12.80
CA GLN A 63 6.62 -7.16 12.52
C GLN A 63 7.51 -6.18 13.29
N LEU A 64 7.92 -5.10 12.62
CA LEU A 64 8.72 -4.06 13.24
C LEU A 64 7.88 -3.18 14.17
N GLU A 65 8.55 -2.42 15.01
CA GLU A 65 7.89 -1.44 15.88
C GLU A 65 7.12 -0.41 15.05
N ASP A 66 6.02 0.09 15.60
CA ASP A 66 5.13 1.02 14.91
C ASP A 66 5.86 2.26 14.41
N ASP A 67 6.75 2.83 15.20
CA ASP A 67 7.51 4.02 14.80
C ASP A 67 8.37 3.77 13.57
N THR A 68 9.01 2.61 13.51
CA THR A 68 9.84 2.22 12.37
C THR A 68 8.99 1.98 11.13
N ARG A 69 7.84 1.34 11.31
CA ARG A 69 6.92 1.04 10.20
C ARG A 69 6.35 2.32 9.58
N ARG A 70 6.04 3.33 10.38
CA ARG A 70 5.48 4.59 9.89
C ARG A 70 6.47 5.39 9.04
N SER A 71 7.76 5.14 9.17
CA SER A 71 8.77 5.80 8.35
C SER A 71 8.99 5.09 7.00
N SER A 72 8.33 3.95 6.77
CA SER A 72 8.39 3.21 5.51
C SER A 72 6.99 3.18 4.91
N GLN A 73 6.77 3.99 3.89
CA GLN A 73 5.43 4.23 3.38
C GLN A 73 5.33 4.03 1.89
N ILE A 74 4.12 3.63 1.47
CA ILE A 74 3.66 3.87 0.11
C ILE A 74 2.69 5.03 0.23
N SER A 75 2.87 6.06 -0.57
CA SER A 75 2.09 7.28 -0.48
C SER A 75 1.26 7.51 -1.73
N PHE A 76 -0.02 7.80 -1.53
CA PHE A 76 -0.92 8.24 -2.60
C PHE A 76 -1.24 9.72 -2.37
N ILE A 77 -1.42 10.46 -3.46
CA ILE A 77 -1.96 11.82 -3.37
C ILE A 77 -3.41 11.79 -3.85
N SER A 78 -4.24 12.63 -3.26
CA SER A 78 -5.66 12.68 -3.57
C SER A 78 -6.23 14.06 -3.30
N GLU A 79 -7.27 14.43 -4.01
CA GLU A 79 -8.05 15.61 -3.67
C GLU A 79 -8.96 15.34 -2.47
N ASN A 80 -9.20 14.06 -2.15
CA ASN A 80 -10.08 13.65 -1.06
C ASN A 80 -9.46 12.50 -0.26
N PRO A 81 -8.35 12.74 0.47
CA PRO A 81 -7.64 11.66 1.18
C PRO A 81 -8.51 10.87 2.15
N THR A 82 -9.33 11.55 2.93
CA THR A 82 -10.15 10.90 3.97
C THR A 82 -11.23 10.01 3.37
N GLU A 83 -11.72 10.34 2.18
CA GLU A 83 -12.71 9.51 1.49
C GLU A 83 -12.12 8.15 1.12
N HIS A 84 -10.89 8.13 0.60
CA HIS A 84 -10.22 6.88 0.25
C HIS A 84 -9.90 6.05 1.49
N ILE A 85 -9.44 6.70 2.55
CA ILE A 85 -9.14 6.00 3.80
C ILE A 85 -10.40 5.39 4.39
N GLU A 86 -11.54 6.09 4.30
CA GLU A 86 -12.82 5.58 4.78
C GLU A 86 -13.26 4.33 4.02
N LYS A 87 -12.99 4.28 2.72
CA LYS A 87 -13.26 3.07 1.92
C LYS A 87 -12.43 1.89 2.39
N VAL A 88 -11.16 2.14 2.71
CA VAL A 88 -10.29 1.09 3.25
C VAL A 88 -10.79 0.63 4.61
N ARG A 89 -11.19 1.58 5.47
CA ARG A 89 -11.72 1.25 6.81
C ARG A 89 -12.94 0.34 6.70
N ALA A 90 -13.89 0.70 5.83
CA ALA A 90 -15.10 -0.09 5.63
C ALA A 90 -14.78 -1.49 5.10
N TRP A 91 -13.87 -1.59 4.15
CA TRP A 91 -13.43 -2.87 3.63
C TRP A 91 -12.75 -3.72 4.71
N ALA A 92 -11.84 -3.13 5.48
CA ALA A 92 -11.14 -3.84 6.54
C ALA A 92 -12.12 -4.37 7.59
N GLU A 93 -13.11 -3.56 7.94
CA GLU A 93 -14.16 -3.95 8.88
C GLU A 93 -14.94 -5.14 8.36
N SER A 94 -15.33 -5.13 7.09
CA SER A 94 -16.06 -6.24 6.47
C SER A 94 -15.23 -7.53 6.39
N GLU A 95 -13.90 -7.40 6.36
CA GLU A 95 -12.98 -8.53 6.29
C GLU A 95 -12.46 -8.98 7.65
N GLY A 96 -12.89 -8.32 8.72
CA GLY A 96 -12.46 -8.65 10.07
C GLY A 96 -11.00 -8.30 10.35
N LEU A 97 -10.46 -7.32 9.66
CA LEU A 97 -9.07 -6.90 9.81
C LEU A 97 -8.95 -5.71 10.76
N LYS A 98 -7.87 -5.70 11.53
CA LYS A 98 -7.54 -4.56 12.37
C LYS A 98 -7.14 -3.38 11.48
N PHE A 99 -7.71 -2.22 11.76
CA PHE A 99 -7.45 -0.99 11.01
C PHE A 99 -7.09 0.12 11.99
N LEU A 100 -5.97 0.80 11.73
CA LEU A 100 -5.50 1.92 12.52
C LEU A 100 -5.28 3.10 11.58
N GLN A 101 -5.73 4.29 11.98
CA GLN A 101 -5.47 5.49 11.20
C GLN A 101 -5.07 6.64 12.11
N ASN A 102 -4.28 7.56 11.54
CA ASN A 102 -3.89 8.76 12.22
C ASN A 102 -3.47 9.80 11.17
N SER A 103 -3.03 10.95 11.61
CA SER A 103 -2.56 12.00 10.72
C SER A 103 -1.34 12.69 11.32
N TRP A 104 -0.47 13.17 10.43
CA TRP A 104 0.66 14.01 10.86
C TRP A 104 0.24 15.48 10.95
N ASN A 105 -0.74 15.86 10.12
CA ASN A 105 -1.32 17.20 10.12
C ASN A 105 -2.68 17.13 9.39
N GLU A 106 -3.28 18.29 9.08
CA GLU A 106 -4.61 18.34 8.47
C GLU A 106 -4.65 17.89 7.00
N HIS A 107 -3.49 17.66 6.36
CA HIS A 107 -3.41 17.28 4.95
C HIS A 107 -2.70 15.95 4.70
N GLU A 108 -2.08 15.38 5.72
CA GLU A 108 -1.29 14.16 5.59
C GLU A 108 -1.80 13.10 6.56
N PHE A 109 -2.38 12.06 6.02
CA PHE A 109 -3.02 10.98 6.77
C PHE A 109 -2.32 9.65 6.49
N TYR A 110 -2.37 8.72 7.42
CA TYR A 110 -1.89 7.37 7.17
C TYR A 110 -2.78 6.34 7.83
N PHE A 111 -2.74 5.13 7.29
CA PHE A 111 -3.40 3.99 7.93
C PHE A 111 -2.48 2.79 7.92
N ASP A 112 -2.79 1.87 8.81
CA ASP A 112 -2.06 0.63 8.98
C ASP A 112 -3.05 -0.53 9.06
N LEU A 113 -2.66 -1.63 8.45
CA LEU A 113 -3.37 -2.91 8.53
C LEU A 113 -2.38 -3.91 9.13
N PRO A 114 -2.21 -3.90 10.47
CA PRO A 114 -1.14 -4.71 11.10
C PRO A 114 -1.32 -6.21 10.93
N ASP A 115 -2.50 -6.67 10.55
CA ASP A 115 -2.71 -8.07 10.20
C ASP A 115 -2.09 -8.45 8.85
N LEU A 116 -1.76 -7.46 8.01
CA LEU A 116 -1.28 -7.69 6.65
C LEU A 116 0.13 -7.15 6.40
N PHE A 117 0.44 -5.94 6.89
CA PHE A 117 1.71 -5.27 6.60
C PHE A 117 2.79 -5.67 7.61
N VAL A 118 4.00 -5.96 7.13
CA VAL A 118 5.09 -6.35 8.00
C VAL A 118 5.88 -5.14 8.49
N ASP A 119 6.33 -4.27 7.58
CA ASP A 119 7.27 -3.20 7.93
C ASP A 119 6.95 -1.86 7.25
N TRP A 120 5.70 -1.60 6.93
CA TRP A 120 5.31 -0.40 6.20
C TRP A 120 3.85 -0.03 6.50
N VAL A 121 3.47 1.18 6.09
CA VAL A 121 2.09 1.70 6.19
C VAL A 121 1.74 2.40 4.88
N ILE A 122 0.48 2.79 4.73
CA ILE A 122 0.01 3.57 3.58
C ILE A 122 -0.25 5.00 4.04
N GLU A 123 0.31 5.94 3.31
CA GLU A 123 -0.02 7.35 3.49
C GLU A 123 -0.94 7.80 2.36
N VAL A 124 -1.91 8.64 2.69
CA VAL A 124 -2.73 9.34 1.69
C VAL A 124 -2.72 10.81 2.05
N MET A 125 -2.19 11.63 1.17
CA MET A 125 -2.07 13.06 1.45
C MET A 125 -2.79 13.89 0.40
N HIS A 126 -3.16 15.10 0.80
CA HIS A 126 -3.82 16.01 -0.13
C HIS A 126 -2.80 16.49 -1.19
N VAL A 127 -3.28 16.64 -2.43
CA VAL A 127 -2.42 17.04 -3.55
C VAL A 127 -1.69 18.36 -3.29
N SER A 128 -2.24 19.25 -2.48
CA SER A 128 -1.63 20.54 -2.18
C SER A 128 -0.29 20.40 -1.43
N VAL A 129 -0.04 19.27 -0.75
CA VAL A 129 1.20 19.05 -0.01
C VAL A 129 2.40 19.08 -0.96
N VAL A 130 2.22 18.59 -2.19
CA VAL A 130 3.28 18.56 -3.21
C VAL A 130 3.07 19.62 -4.30
N GLY A 131 2.22 20.61 -4.05
CA GLY A 131 2.03 21.73 -4.96
C GLY A 131 1.16 21.45 -6.17
N GLU A 132 0.35 20.45 -6.11
CA GLU A 132 -0.55 20.08 -7.22
C GLU A 132 -1.99 20.53 -7.00
#